data_40d597f4128f1e8fb58e73df7f7a6206
#
_entry.id   40d597f4128f1e8fb58e73df7f7a6206
#
_cell.length_a   1.000
_cell.length_b   1.000
_cell.length_c   1.000
_cell.angle_alpha   90.00
_cell.angle_beta   90.00
_cell.angle_gamma   90.00
#
_symmetry.space_group_name_H-M   'P 1'
#
loop_
_entity.id
_entity.type
_entity.pdbx_description
1 polymer ?
#
loop_
_entity_poly.entity_id
_entity_poly.type
_entity_poly.pdbx_seq_one_letter_code
_entity_poly.pdbx_strand_id
1 'polypeptide(L)'
;ASIMVIIVAFLLAFISSSLKEKQTENVKLDTKKQILSALNIKDGDVAANWENVNDFILNADGTLSAYDGEFKTNYSDTTELHVFESNVNGEKKYVFPVRGAGLWGPIWGYVALNADKNTVYGTYFGHEGETPGLGAEITKPIFTEQFVDKTVSKDGNIVLSVVKNGKVSDPSCEVDG
;
A
#
# COMPACT_ATOMS: atom_id res chain seq x y z
N ALA A 1 11.41 40.98 21.94
CA ALA A 1 10.50 39.89 21.57
C ALA A 1 10.62 39.56 20.06
N SER A 2 10.54 40.56 19.15
CA SER A 2 10.52 40.33 17.69
C SER A 2 11.79 39.67 17.12
N ILE A 3 12.98 40.09 17.59
CA ILE A 3 14.25 39.52 17.11
C ILE A 3 14.37 38.03 17.47
N MET A 4 13.95 37.65 18.66
CA MET A 4 14.00 36.24 19.11
C MET A 4 13.09 35.35 18.27
N VAL A 5 11.88 35.83 17.91
CA VAL A 5 10.95 35.12 17.02
C VAL A 5 11.56 34.91 15.63
N ILE A 6 12.20 35.95 15.07
CA ILE A 6 12.86 35.87 13.76
C ILE A 6 14.00 34.83 13.78
N ILE A 7 14.83 34.82 14.83
CA ILE A 7 15.93 33.85 14.96
C ILE A 7 15.38 32.43 15.05
N VAL A 8 14.37 32.19 15.88
CA VAL A 8 13.75 30.86 16.03
C VAL A 8 13.10 30.41 14.72
N ALA A 9 12.36 31.29 14.04
CA ALA A 9 11.75 30.97 12.76
C ALA A 9 12.79 30.62 11.70
N PHE A 10 13.90 31.35 11.65
CA PHE A 10 14.99 31.06 10.72
C PHE A 10 15.67 29.70 11.02
N LEU A 11 15.95 29.40 12.31
CA LEU A 11 16.51 28.11 12.73
C LEU A 11 15.58 26.94 12.38
N LEU A 12 14.28 27.08 12.65
CA LEU A 12 13.29 26.05 12.31
C LEU A 12 13.21 25.83 10.80
N ALA A 13 13.19 26.89 10.00
CA ALA A 13 13.17 26.80 8.55
C ALA A 13 14.45 26.14 8.01
N PHE A 14 15.61 26.47 8.55
CA PHE A 14 16.90 25.86 8.17
C PHE A 14 16.95 24.38 8.51
N ILE A 15 16.56 23.98 9.72
CA ILE A 15 16.51 22.56 10.14
C ILE A 15 15.51 21.79 9.27
N SER A 16 14.31 22.34 9.07
CA SER A 16 13.29 21.73 8.21
C SER A 16 13.79 21.51 6.78
N SER A 17 14.45 22.51 6.19
CA SER A 17 15.03 22.41 4.84
C SER A 17 16.14 21.36 4.77
N SER A 18 17.02 21.31 5.78
CA SER A 18 18.13 20.35 5.82
C SER A 18 17.69 18.90 6.00
N LEU A 19 16.52 18.69 6.63
CA LEU A 19 15.98 17.34 6.87
C LEU A 19 15.04 16.86 5.77
N LYS A 20 14.57 17.74 4.91
CA LYS A 20 13.55 17.44 3.89
C LYS A 20 13.95 16.31 2.95
N GLU A 21 15.20 16.31 2.48
CA GLU A 21 15.71 15.27 1.59
C GLU A 21 15.70 13.90 2.27
N LYS A 22 16.23 13.80 3.49
CA LYS A 22 16.23 12.56 4.29
C LYS A 22 14.81 12.09 4.60
N GLN A 23 13.90 13.01 4.89
CA GLN A 23 12.49 12.67 5.11
C GLN A 23 11.86 12.06 3.85
N THR A 24 12.12 12.67 2.68
CA THR A 24 11.62 12.16 1.40
C THR A 24 12.15 10.76 1.10
N GLU A 25 13.44 10.52 1.32
CA GLU A 25 14.05 9.20 1.14
C GLU A 25 13.47 8.17 2.11
N ASN A 26 13.28 8.54 3.38
CA ASN A 26 12.66 7.66 4.37
C ASN A 26 11.21 7.30 4.00
N VAL A 27 10.43 8.24 3.48
CA VAL A 27 9.07 7.98 3.00
C VAL A 27 9.08 7.03 1.80
N LYS A 28 10.01 7.22 0.84
CA LYS A 28 10.18 6.30 -0.29
C LYS A 28 10.55 4.89 0.18
N LEU A 29 11.48 4.79 1.13
CA LEU A 29 11.90 3.51 1.70
C LEU A 29 10.75 2.81 2.43
N ASP A 30 9.97 3.56 3.21
CA ASP A 30 8.82 3.03 3.94
C ASP A 30 7.72 2.54 2.97
N THR A 31 7.43 3.30 1.91
CA THR A 31 6.49 2.89 0.87
C THR A 31 6.93 1.59 0.19
N LYS A 32 8.22 1.45 -0.13
CA LYS A 32 8.77 0.19 -0.66
C LYS A 32 8.59 -0.98 0.30
N LYS A 33 8.85 -0.77 1.60
CA LYS A 33 8.59 -1.78 2.64
C LYS A 33 7.13 -2.22 2.69
N GLN A 34 6.20 -1.29 2.56
CA GLN A 34 4.76 -1.58 2.57
C GLN A 34 4.38 -2.47 1.38
N ILE A 35 4.88 -2.16 0.17
CA ILE A 35 4.65 -2.96 -1.04
C ILE A 35 5.27 -4.37 -0.89
N LEU A 36 6.52 -4.45 -0.40
CA LEU A 36 7.19 -5.72 -0.12
C LEU A 36 6.45 -6.53 0.94
N SER A 37 5.87 -5.88 1.96
CA SER A 37 5.06 -6.55 2.98
C SER A 37 3.81 -7.20 2.39
N ALA A 38 3.16 -6.58 1.41
CA ALA A 38 2.04 -7.20 0.69
C ALA A 38 2.48 -8.43 -0.12
N LEU A 39 3.75 -8.47 -0.57
CA LEU A 39 4.39 -9.61 -1.21
C LEU A 39 4.88 -10.67 -0.21
N ASN A 40 4.59 -10.51 1.09
CA ASN A 40 5.10 -11.34 2.18
C ASN A 40 6.64 -11.35 2.31
N ILE A 41 7.31 -10.34 1.76
CA ILE A 41 8.76 -10.12 1.88
C ILE A 41 8.99 -9.16 3.05
N LYS A 42 9.19 -9.70 4.26
CA LYS A 42 9.30 -8.90 5.50
C LYS A 42 10.73 -8.78 6.00
N ASP A 43 11.62 -9.67 5.55
CA ASP A 43 13.00 -9.77 6.01
C ASP A 43 13.99 -9.33 4.93
N GLY A 44 15.19 -8.95 5.37
CA GLY A 44 16.29 -8.57 4.49
C GLY A 44 16.38 -7.06 4.20
N ASP A 45 17.32 -6.73 3.32
CA ASP A 45 17.54 -5.35 2.87
C ASP A 45 16.45 -4.93 1.87
N VAL A 46 15.81 -3.79 2.15
CA VAL A 46 14.72 -3.28 1.32
C VAL A 46 15.19 -2.91 -0.09
N ALA A 47 16.39 -2.36 -0.22
CA ALA A 47 16.93 -1.96 -1.52
C ALA A 47 17.17 -3.21 -2.39
N ALA A 48 17.81 -4.24 -1.83
CA ALA A 48 18.06 -5.50 -2.53
C ALA A 48 16.76 -6.22 -2.94
N ASN A 49 15.77 -6.27 -2.04
CA ASN A 49 14.47 -6.88 -2.34
C ASN A 49 13.70 -6.09 -3.41
N TRP A 50 13.87 -4.76 -3.43
CA TRP A 50 13.20 -3.88 -4.38
C TRP A 50 13.73 -4.01 -5.82
N GLU A 51 14.95 -4.46 -6.03
CA GLU A 51 15.53 -4.69 -7.37
C GLU A 51 14.69 -5.69 -8.21
N ASN A 52 13.93 -6.56 -7.54
CA ASN A 52 13.05 -7.54 -8.19
C ASN A 52 11.61 -7.03 -8.40
N VAL A 53 11.33 -5.76 -8.12
CA VAL A 53 10.01 -5.15 -8.28
C VAL A 53 10.03 -4.18 -9.45
N ASN A 54 9.17 -4.40 -10.43
CA ASN A 54 8.99 -3.52 -11.58
C ASN A 54 7.70 -2.72 -11.42
N ASP A 55 7.75 -1.43 -11.70
CA ASP A 55 6.59 -0.53 -11.69
C ASP A 55 6.02 -0.40 -13.11
N PHE A 56 4.72 -0.56 -13.25
CA PHE A 56 3.99 -0.46 -14.50
C PHE A 56 2.78 0.46 -14.33
N ILE A 57 2.34 1.04 -15.44
CA ILE A 57 1.05 1.73 -15.55
C ILE A 57 0.05 0.80 -16.23
N LEU A 58 -1.11 0.62 -15.63
CA LEU A 58 -2.24 -0.08 -16.22
C LEU A 58 -2.99 0.86 -17.17
N ASN A 59 -2.93 0.56 -18.46
CA ASN A 59 -3.61 1.32 -19.49
C ASN A 59 -5.12 0.99 -19.52
N ALA A 60 -5.91 1.86 -20.14
CA ALA A 60 -7.35 1.68 -20.26
C ALA A 60 -7.77 0.43 -21.10
N ASP A 61 -6.89 -0.06 -21.95
CA ASP A 61 -7.07 -1.31 -22.73
C ASP A 61 -6.67 -2.58 -21.96
N GLY A 62 -6.25 -2.44 -20.69
CA GLY A 62 -5.81 -3.54 -19.83
C GLY A 62 -4.36 -3.97 -20.03
N THR A 63 -3.59 -3.29 -20.89
CA THR A 63 -2.14 -3.55 -21.06
C THR A 63 -1.32 -2.85 -19.96
N LEU A 64 -0.11 -3.35 -19.73
CA LEU A 64 0.86 -2.76 -18.81
C LEU A 64 1.98 -2.09 -19.60
N SER A 65 2.27 -0.82 -19.29
CA SER A 65 3.42 -0.07 -19.80
C SER A 65 4.44 0.14 -18.69
N ALA A 66 5.72 -0.10 -18.94
CA ALA A 66 6.76 0.15 -17.94
C ALA A 66 6.74 1.63 -17.52
N TYR A 67 6.81 1.87 -16.22
CA TYR A 67 6.92 3.21 -15.66
C TYR A 67 8.40 3.55 -15.46
N ASP A 68 8.86 4.62 -16.08
CA ASP A 68 10.24 5.12 -16.02
C ASP A 68 10.37 6.45 -15.27
N GLY A 69 9.28 6.89 -14.64
CA GLY A 69 9.24 8.12 -13.85
C GLY A 69 9.83 7.98 -12.45
N GLU A 70 9.77 9.07 -11.69
CA GLU A 70 10.20 9.06 -10.30
C GLU A 70 9.25 8.22 -9.43
N PHE A 71 9.82 7.38 -8.55
CA PHE A 71 9.05 6.54 -7.63
C PHE A 71 8.07 7.37 -6.79
N LYS A 72 6.79 7.05 -6.88
CA LYS A 72 5.72 7.71 -6.15
C LYS A 72 5.52 7.10 -4.76
N THR A 73 5.16 7.94 -3.81
CA THR A 73 4.82 7.51 -2.43
C THR A 73 3.33 7.71 -2.12
N ASN A 74 2.60 8.30 -3.07
CA ASN A 74 1.16 8.53 -2.97
C ASN A 74 0.47 8.15 -4.29
N TYR A 75 -0.45 7.21 -4.20
CA TYR A 75 -1.21 6.64 -5.33
C TYR A 75 -2.68 7.07 -5.28
N SER A 76 -2.96 8.31 -4.90
CA SER A 76 -4.33 8.88 -4.88
C SER A 76 -4.81 9.35 -6.24
N ASP A 77 -3.91 9.52 -7.20
CA ASP A 77 -4.24 9.90 -8.57
C ASP A 77 -4.77 8.67 -9.32
N THR A 78 -6.06 8.70 -9.67
CA THR A 78 -6.73 7.62 -10.41
C THR A 78 -6.55 7.71 -11.93
N THR A 79 -5.87 8.75 -12.41
CA THR A 79 -5.55 8.87 -13.85
C THR A 79 -4.33 8.04 -14.24
N GLU A 80 -3.53 7.63 -13.24
CA GLU A 80 -2.30 6.87 -13.43
C GLU A 80 -2.31 5.67 -12.47
N LEU A 81 -2.77 4.53 -12.95
CA LEU A 81 -2.95 3.31 -12.15
C LEU A 81 -1.65 2.49 -12.14
N HIS A 82 -0.91 2.58 -11.06
CA HIS A 82 0.32 1.81 -10.86
C HIS A 82 0.02 0.35 -10.53
N VAL A 83 0.83 -0.54 -11.09
CA VAL A 83 0.86 -1.98 -10.78
C VAL A 83 2.30 -2.41 -10.62
N PHE A 84 2.64 -2.97 -9.46
CA PHE A 84 3.98 -3.50 -9.21
C PHE A 84 4.01 -4.99 -9.53
N GLU A 85 4.91 -5.41 -10.40
CA GLU A 85 5.15 -6.82 -10.71
C GLU A 85 6.42 -7.28 -10.00
N SER A 86 6.36 -8.43 -9.34
CA SER A 86 7.53 -9.08 -8.76
C SER A 86 7.47 -10.59 -8.97
N ASN A 87 8.63 -11.24 -8.99
CA ASN A 87 8.74 -12.69 -8.98
C ASN A 87 9.04 -13.16 -7.55
N VAL A 88 8.11 -13.87 -6.95
CA VAL A 88 8.24 -14.42 -5.60
C VAL A 88 8.19 -15.94 -5.69
N ASN A 89 9.28 -16.61 -5.27
CA ASN A 89 9.41 -18.09 -5.33
C ASN A 89 9.17 -18.68 -6.74
N GLY A 90 9.57 -17.97 -7.79
CA GLY A 90 9.41 -18.41 -9.18
C GLY A 90 8.05 -18.10 -9.81
N GLU A 91 7.14 -17.48 -9.08
CA GLU A 91 5.83 -17.09 -9.57
C GLU A 91 5.66 -15.57 -9.62
N LYS A 92 5.02 -15.08 -10.68
CA LYS A 92 4.67 -13.67 -10.80
C LYS A 92 3.57 -13.29 -9.81
N LYS A 93 3.78 -12.15 -9.15
CA LYS A 93 2.78 -11.51 -8.29
C LYS A 93 2.59 -10.07 -8.75
N TYR A 94 1.36 -9.57 -8.61
CA TYR A 94 0.97 -8.22 -9.00
C TYR A 94 0.44 -7.47 -7.79
N VAL A 95 1.02 -6.31 -7.46
CA VAL A 95 0.60 -5.50 -6.32
C VAL A 95 -0.12 -4.25 -6.81
N PHE A 96 -1.31 -4.04 -6.28
CA PHE A 96 -2.18 -2.91 -6.59
C PHE A 96 -2.25 -1.99 -5.38
N PRO A 97 -1.85 -0.70 -5.51
CA PRO A 97 -2.16 0.31 -4.51
C PRO A 97 -3.66 0.51 -4.40
N VAL A 98 -4.17 0.55 -3.19
CA VAL A 98 -5.58 0.84 -2.89
C VAL A 98 -5.68 1.98 -1.88
N ARG A 99 -6.72 2.78 -1.98
CA ARG A 99 -6.92 3.92 -1.08
C ARG A 99 -8.41 4.15 -0.81
N GLY A 100 -8.70 4.60 0.40
CA GLY A 100 -10.06 4.91 0.83
C GLY A 100 -10.09 5.98 1.91
N ALA A 101 -11.30 6.37 2.28
CA ALA A 101 -11.55 7.24 3.41
C ALA A 101 -11.86 6.38 4.63
N GLY A 102 -11.10 6.57 5.70
CA GLY A 102 -11.43 6.07 7.02
C GLY A 102 -12.37 7.03 7.77
N LEU A 103 -12.60 6.75 9.03
CA LEU A 103 -13.45 7.62 9.88
C LEU A 103 -12.72 8.90 10.29
N TRP A 104 -11.41 8.83 10.55
CA TRP A 104 -10.60 9.92 11.06
C TRP A 104 -9.52 10.40 10.11
N GLY A 105 -9.37 9.78 8.95
CA GLY A 105 -8.38 10.16 7.96
C GLY A 105 -8.31 9.18 6.80
N PRO A 106 -7.39 9.39 5.84
CA PRO A 106 -7.19 8.46 4.76
C PRO A 106 -6.67 7.11 5.27
N ILE A 107 -7.14 6.06 4.61
CA ILE A 107 -6.59 4.72 4.71
C ILE A 107 -6.00 4.33 3.34
N TRP A 108 -4.97 3.54 3.35
CA TRP A 108 -4.34 3.04 2.13
C TRP A 108 -3.89 1.59 2.32
N GLY A 109 -3.54 0.97 1.25
CA GLY A 109 -3.00 -0.38 1.30
C GLY A 109 -2.41 -0.81 -0.02
N TYR A 110 -1.89 -2.02 0.01
CA TYR A 110 -1.35 -2.71 -1.13
C TYR A 110 -1.91 -4.13 -1.12
N VAL A 111 -2.52 -4.53 -2.23
CA VAL A 111 -3.10 -5.86 -2.41
C VAL A 111 -2.27 -6.60 -3.45
N ALA A 112 -1.60 -7.66 -3.05
CA ALA A 112 -0.86 -8.53 -3.94
C ALA A 112 -1.76 -9.66 -4.42
N LEU A 113 -1.80 -9.88 -5.74
CA LEU A 113 -2.51 -10.97 -6.38
C LEU A 113 -1.53 -11.99 -6.95
N ASN A 114 -1.96 -13.24 -7.02
CA ASN A 114 -1.28 -14.31 -7.72
C ASN A 114 -1.22 -14.06 -9.23
N ALA A 115 -0.51 -14.91 -9.97
CA ALA A 115 -0.38 -14.83 -11.43
C ALA A 115 -1.73 -14.90 -12.17
N ASP A 116 -2.76 -15.50 -11.55
CA ASP A 116 -4.13 -15.55 -12.03
C ASP A 116 -4.84 -14.18 -12.01
N LYS A 117 -4.25 -13.19 -11.33
CA LYS A 117 -4.78 -11.82 -11.13
C LYS A 117 -6.15 -11.79 -10.46
N ASN A 118 -6.51 -12.84 -9.74
CA ASN A 118 -7.82 -13.01 -9.11
C ASN A 118 -7.77 -13.54 -7.69
N THR A 119 -6.69 -14.20 -7.30
CA THR A 119 -6.52 -14.73 -5.95
C THR A 119 -5.55 -13.86 -5.16
N VAL A 120 -5.94 -13.40 -3.98
CA VAL A 120 -5.11 -12.56 -3.12
C VAL A 120 -3.93 -13.40 -2.58
N TYR A 121 -2.72 -12.91 -2.79
CA TYR A 121 -1.49 -13.47 -2.25
C TYR A 121 -1.14 -12.91 -0.86
N GLY A 122 -1.36 -11.61 -0.67
CA GLY A 122 -1.11 -10.94 0.59
C GLY A 122 -1.57 -9.49 0.55
N THR A 123 -1.62 -8.86 1.71
CA THR A 123 -2.03 -7.46 1.84
C THR A 123 -1.20 -6.70 2.86
N TYR A 124 -1.15 -5.40 2.67
CA TYR A 124 -0.70 -4.44 3.66
C TYR A 124 -1.73 -3.31 3.73
N PHE A 125 -2.10 -2.88 4.94
CA PHE A 125 -2.95 -1.71 5.15
C PHE A 125 -2.29 -0.73 6.12
N GLY A 126 -2.53 0.56 5.88
CA GLY A 126 -2.11 1.67 6.72
C GLY A 126 -3.25 2.68 6.89
N HIS A 127 -3.13 3.52 7.90
CA HIS A 127 -4.06 4.61 8.19
C HIS A 127 -3.31 5.83 8.71
N GLU A 128 -3.91 7.02 8.60
CA GLU A 128 -3.33 8.24 9.15
C GLU A 128 -3.71 8.47 10.61
N GLY A 129 -4.97 8.29 10.97
CA GLY A 129 -5.46 8.70 12.30
C GLY A 129 -6.55 7.82 12.92
N GLU A 130 -6.70 6.56 12.48
CA GLU A 130 -7.73 5.68 13.02
C GLU A 130 -7.49 5.31 14.49
N THR A 131 -8.56 5.08 15.22
CA THR A 131 -8.53 4.81 16.65
C THR A 131 -7.97 3.42 16.96
N PRO A 132 -6.94 3.29 17.85
CA PRO A 132 -6.47 1.99 18.35
C PRO A 132 -7.60 1.15 18.96
N GLY A 133 -7.61 -0.15 18.63
CA GLY A 133 -8.66 -1.07 19.08
C GLY A 133 -9.96 -0.98 18.25
N LEU A 134 -9.99 -0.11 17.24
CA LEU A 134 -11.11 0.07 16.30
C LEU A 134 -10.55 0.10 14.86
N GLY A 135 -10.69 1.20 14.14
CA GLY A 135 -10.22 1.32 12.75
C GLY A 135 -8.74 1.07 12.52
N ALA A 136 -7.87 1.31 13.53
CA ALA A 136 -6.44 1.01 13.45
C ALA A 136 -6.12 -0.50 13.39
N GLU A 137 -7.08 -1.38 13.72
CA GLU A 137 -6.88 -2.83 13.68
C GLU A 137 -6.66 -3.37 12.26
N ILE A 138 -7.02 -2.60 11.22
CA ILE A 138 -6.76 -2.95 9.81
C ILE A 138 -5.29 -3.22 9.51
N THR A 139 -4.36 -2.69 10.31
CA THR A 139 -2.91 -2.89 10.12
C THR A 139 -2.40 -4.20 10.71
N LYS A 140 -3.22 -4.89 11.50
CA LYS A 140 -2.79 -6.09 12.25
C LYS A 140 -2.92 -7.37 11.43
N PRO A 141 -2.05 -8.36 11.69
CA PRO A 141 -2.11 -9.68 11.01
C PRO A 141 -3.48 -10.34 11.10
N ILE A 142 -4.16 -10.23 12.25
CA ILE A 142 -5.50 -10.82 12.45
C ILE A 142 -6.53 -10.32 11.42
N PHE A 143 -6.33 -9.13 10.85
CA PHE A 143 -7.16 -8.59 9.78
C PHE A 143 -6.56 -8.88 8.40
N THR A 144 -5.28 -8.55 8.20
CA THR A 144 -4.64 -8.65 6.87
C THR A 144 -4.51 -10.08 6.36
N GLU A 145 -4.28 -11.05 7.25
CA GLU A 145 -4.15 -12.47 6.88
C GLU A 145 -5.47 -13.11 6.42
N GLN A 146 -6.61 -12.55 6.79
CA GLN A 146 -7.90 -13.01 6.30
C GLN A 146 -8.10 -12.86 4.79
N PHE A 147 -7.36 -11.94 4.16
CA PHE A 147 -7.44 -11.70 2.73
C PHE A 147 -6.72 -12.77 1.89
N VAL A 148 -5.75 -13.47 2.48
CA VAL A 148 -4.97 -14.50 1.76
C VAL A 148 -5.89 -15.57 1.20
N ASP A 149 -5.63 -15.97 -0.05
CA ASP A 149 -6.40 -16.95 -0.83
C ASP A 149 -7.86 -16.56 -1.14
N LYS A 150 -8.27 -15.31 -0.83
CA LYS A 150 -9.59 -14.81 -1.22
C LYS A 150 -9.66 -14.53 -2.72
N THR A 151 -10.84 -14.80 -3.28
CA THR A 151 -11.16 -14.49 -4.68
C THR A 151 -11.60 -13.04 -4.81
N VAL A 152 -11.01 -12.31 -5.76
CA VAL A 152 -11.32 -10.89 -6.01
C VAL A 152 -12.57 -10.74 -6.86
N SER A 153 -12.72 -11.55 -7.92
CA SER A 153 -13.85 -11.44 -8.85
C SER A 153 -14.43 -12.80 -9.22
N LYS A 154 -15.74 -12.83 -9.47
CA LYS A 154 -16.49 -13.97 -10.02
C LYS A 154 -17.38 -13.45 -11.17
N ASP A 155 -17.37 -14.11 -12.29
CA ASP A 155 -18.19 -13.78 -13.47
C ASP A 155 -18.09 -12.29 -13.89
N GLY A 156 -16.88 -11.71 -13.80
CA GLY A 156 -16.63 -10.32 -14.16
C GLY A 156 -17.06 -9.28 -13.12
N ASN A 157 -17.59 -9.70 -11.97
CA ASN A 157 -17.98 -8.81 -10.88
C ASN A 157 -16.99 -8.91 -9.71
N ILE A 158 -16.65 -7.78 -9.09
CA ILE A 158 -15.86 -7.76 -7.86
C ILE A 158 -16.72 -8.33 -6.72
N VAL A 159 -16.22 -9.37 -6.06
CA VAL A 159 -16.88 -10.06 -4.94
C VAL A 159 -16.11 -9.93 -3.63
N LEU A 160 -14.81 -9.61 -3.69
CA LEU A 160 -14.01 -9.39 -2.48
C LEU A 160 -14.59 -8.23 -1.68
N SER A 161 -14.97 -8.51 -0.45
CA SER A 161 -15.60 -7.52 0.42
C SER A 161 -15.24 -7.73 1.88
N VAL A 162 -15.28 -6.65 2.65
CA VAL A 162 -15.23 -6.69 4.12
C VAL A 162 -16.65 -6.58 4.64
N VAL A 163 -17.08 -7.56 5.41
CA VAL A 163 -18.42 -7.60 6.00
C VAL A 163 -18.37 -7.31 7.49
N LYS A 164 -19.51 -6.98 8.08
CA LYS A 164 -19.60 -6.72 9.51
C LYS A 164 -19.19 -7.97 10.29
N ASN A 165 -18.46 -7.77 11.41
CA ASN A 165 -17.99 -8.82 12.29
C ASN A 165 -19.05 -9.91 12.56
N GLY A 166 -18.67 -11.17 12.35
CA GLY A 166 -19.52 -12.35 12.51
C GLY A 166 -20.61 -12.50 11.43
N LYS A 167 -20.48 -11.83 10.28
CA LYS A 167 -21.46 -11.87 9.19
C LYS A 167 -20.90 -12.45 7.89
N VAL A 168 -19.74 -13.08 7.92
CA VAL A 168 -19.18 -13.78 6.77
C VAL A 168 -20.15 -14.88 6.32
N SER A 169 -20.58 -14.82 5.07
CA SER A 169 -21.46 -15.78 4.42
C SER A 169 -20.74 -16.59 3.34
N ASP A 170 -19.82 -15.97 2.61
CA ASP A 170 -18.94 -16.64 1.63
C ASP A 170 -17.47 -16.47 2.02
N PRO A 171 -16.88 -17.46 2.75
CA PRO A 171 -15.48 -17.39 3.17
C PRO A 171 -14.47 -17.34 2.02
N SER A 172 -14.89 -17.63 0.77
CA SER A 172 -13.98 -17.57 -0.39
C SER A 172 -13.68 -16.15 -0.86
N CYS A 173 -14.49 -15.16 -0.49
CA CYS A 173 -14.35 -13.77 -0.94
C CYS A 173 -14.73 -12.72 0.11
N GLU A 174 -15.25 -13.11 1.27
CA GLU A 174 -15.59 -12.18 2.34
C GLU A 174 -14.56 -12.24 3.48
N VAL A 175 -14.30 -11.09 4.08
CA VAL A 175 -13.40 -10.86 5.22
C VAL A 175 -14.22 -10.31 6.38
N ASP A 176 -13.95 -10.81 7.56
CA ASP A 176 -14.60 -10.35 8.80
C ASP A 176 -13.99 -9.02 9.26
N GLY A 177 -14.82 -7.99 9.42
CA GLY A 177 -14.41 -6.61 9.71
C GLY A 177 -14.59 -6.20 11.17
#